data_bdcc552908ed6acc465aaf537faa7615
#
_entry.id   bdcc552908ed6acc465aaf537faa7615
#
_cell.length_a   1.000
_cell.length_b   1.000
_cell.length_c   1.000
_cell.angle_alpha   90.00
_cell.angle_beta   90.00
_cell.angle_gamma   90.00
#
_symmetry.space_group_name_H-M   'P 1'
#
loop_
_entity.id
_entity.type
_entity.pdbx_description
1 polymer ?
#
loop_
_entity_poly.entity_id
_entity_poly.type
_entity_poly.pdbx_seq_one_letter_code
_entity_poly.pdbx_strand_id
1 'polypeptide(L)'
;MSMATLQPSPMFTPKSILLIKLRHHGDMLLTTPVIRALRQQYPQASIDVLLYKETRPMLQAHPDIRHIHFIDRNWKKEGAWQHIKHEVALVNAVRQRHYDLVINLADQWRSAIITAFSGAKMRIGFDYRKRQNAIWRLAHTHRVSTERHRELHTVEQNLVALTPLNIPLEGYSASMHYAETDGQTTQALLAELQPSAKPYIVIQPTSRWLFKCWEDDKMAALIDSLASDEWDIVLTAAPDKKELTMIDNILSLCQNRRAISLAGKLTLPQLAALIDHAKLFIGVDSAPMHMAAALNTPCIALFGPTKLKQWRPWGENNRVIWAGDYAPLPSPDSIDTKTETRYLSAIPLEDVVNAARNYLDE
;
A
#
# COMPACT_ATOMS: atom_id res chain seq x y z
N MET A 1 -2.97 -57.39 14.80
CA MET A 1 -3.18 -56.33 13.80
C MET A 1 -2.35 -55.17 14.22
N SER A 2 -1.21 -55.00 13.55
CA SER A 2 -0.26 -53.92 13.84
C SER A 2 -0.83 -52.60 13.28
N MET A 3 -1.07 -51.60 14.15
CA MET A 3 -1.36 -50.23 13.72
C MET A 3 -0.09 -49.65 13.08
N ALA A 4 -0.08 -49.55 11.76
CA ALA A 4 0.92 -48.79 11.07
C ALA A 4 0.74 -47.32 11.43
N THR A 5 1.64 -46.77 12.21
CA THR A 5 1.79 -45.37 12.47
C THR A 5 2.14 -44.70 11.14
N LEU A 6 1.15 -44.03 10.56
CA LEU A 6 1.37 -43.11 9.42
C LEU A 6 2.40 -42.05 9.86
N GLN A 7 3.62 -42.20 9.38
CA GLN A 7 4.62 -41.11 9.53
C GLN A 7 4.06 -39.87 8.81
N PRO A 8 4.05 -38.71 9.46
CA PRO A 8 3.65 -37.48 8.79
C PRO A 8 4.56 -37.26 7.56
N SER A 9 3.97 -37.00 6.40
CA SER A 9 4.70 -36.62 5.18
C SER A 9 5.69 -35.52 5.53
N PRO A 10 6.92 -35.53 4.98
CA PRO A 10 7.90 -34.50 5.28
C PRO A 10 7.28 -33.13 4.98
N MET A 11 7.21 -32.30 6.03
CA MET A 11 6.61 -30.97 5.95
C MET A 11 7.38 -30.16 4.90
N PHE A 12 6.69 -29.66 3.88
CA PHE A 12 7.32 -28.83 2.83
C PHE A 12 7.94 -27.59 3.47
N THR A 13 9.26 -27.48 3.40
CA THR A 13 10.03 -26.36 3.96
C THR A 13 10.79 -25.66 2.86
N PRO A 14 10.23 -24.60 2.26
CA PRO A 14 10.90 -23.87 1.18
C PRO A 14 12.12 -23.12 1.71
N LYS A 15 13.22 -23.15 0.96
CA LYS A 15 14.42 -22.34 1.23
C LYS A 15 14.43 -21.04 0.44
N SER A 16 13.69 -21.00 -0.66
CA SER A 16 13.63 -19.85 -1.57
C SER A 16 12.20 -19.60 -2.02
N ILE A 17 11.68 -18.41 -1.75
CA ILE A 17 10.29 -18.01 -1.95
C ILE A 17 10.24 -16.79 -2.87
N LEU A 18 9.35 -16.82 -3.87
CA LEU A 18 9.01 -15.65 -4.68
C LEU A 18 7.57 -15.22 -4.41
N LEU A 19 7.36 -13.98 -4.00
CA LEU A 19 6.05 -13.34 -3.89
C LEU A 19 5.82 -12.43 -5.10
N ILE A 20 4.72 -12.59 -5.81
CA ILE A 20 4.38 -11.80 -6.99
C ILE A 20 3.16 -10.93 -6.70
N LYS A 21 3.30 -9.60 -6.79
CA LYS A 21 2.20 -8.64 -6.71
C LYS A 21 2.40 -7.53 -7.75
N LEU A 22 1.49 -7.43 -8.70
CA LEU A 22 1.55 -6.46 -9.81
C LEU A 22 0.38 -5.47 -9.69
N ARG A 23 0.51 -4.50 -8.80
CA ARG A 23 -0.55 -3.52 -8.49
C ARG A 23 0.05 -2.14 -8.18
N HIS A 24 -0.69 -1.29 -7.47
CA HIS A 24 -0.30 0.08 -7.08
C HIS A 24 0.50 0.12 -5.77
N HIS A 25 0.96 1.30 -5.40
CA HIS A 25 1.83 1.54 -4.23
C HIS A 25 1.21 1.02 -2.92
N GLY A 26 -0.04 1.40 -2.60
CA GLY A 26 -0.71 0.94 -1.38
C GLY A 26 -0.85 -0.59 -1.33
N ASP A 27 -1.15 -1.25 -2.47
CA ASP A 27 -1.22 -2.71 -2.55
C ASP A 27 0.10 -3.39 -2.11
N MET A 28 1.26 -2.74 -2.36
CA MET A 28 2.55 -3.30 -1.95
C MET A 28 2.68 -3.37 -0.44
N LEU A 29 2.30 -2.31 0.29
CA LEU A 29 2.30 -2.32 1.76
C LEU A 29 1.35 -3.37 2.30
N LEU A 30 0.18 -3.53 1.68
CA LEU A 30 -0.81 -4.52 2.07
C LEU A 30 -0.39 -5.98 1.74
N THR A 31 0.80 -6.20 1.15
CA THR A 31 1.43 -7.52 1.02
C THR A 31 2.47 -7.80 2.11
N THR A 32 2.92 -6.81 2.86
CA THR A 32 3.93 -7.01 3.91
C THR A 32 3.49 -7.97 5.02
N PRO A 33 2.20 -8.06 5.41
CA PRO A 33 1.72 -9.09 6.31
C PRO A 33 1.99 -10.53 5.81
N VAL A 34 1.92 -10.76 4.48
CA VAL A 34 2.27 -12.05 3.87
C VAL A 34 3.77 -12.33 4.03
N ILE A 35 4.62 -11.33 3.80
CA ILE A 35 6.08 -11.44 3.97
C ILE A 35 6.40 -11.79 5.43
N ARG A 36 5.77 -11.10 6.38
CA ARG A 36 5.93 -11.36 7.82
C ARG A 36 5.50 -12.78 8.21
N ALA A 37 4.35 -13.23 7.71
CA ALA A 37 3.84 -14.58 7.94
C ALA A 37 4.81 -15.65 7.41
N LEU A 38 5.34 -15.45 6.20
CA LEU A 38 6.34 -16.34 5.60
C LEU A 38 7.66 -16.34 6.37
N ARG A 39 8.12 -15.18 6.84
CA ARG A 39 9.34 -15.07 7.66
C ARG A 39 9.19 -15.78 9.00
N GLN A 40 8.05 -15.65 9.67
CA GLN A 40 7.78 -16.34 10.94
C GLN A 40 7.73 -17.86 10.75
N GLN A 41 7.07 -18.34 9.69
CA GLN A 41 6.93 -19.77 9.42
C GLN A 41 8.23 -20.39 8.90
N TYR A 42 9.00 -19.65 8.10
CA TYR A 42 10.22 -20.10 7.44
C TYR A 42 11.38 -19.13 7.71
N PRO A 43 11.94 -19.10 8.94
CA PRO A 43 12.93 -18.09 9.36
C PRO A 43 14.18 -18.05 8.49
N GLN A 44 14.58 -19.20 7.92
CA GLN A 44 15.79 -19.33 7.09
C GLN A 44 15.52 -19.19 5.58
N ALA A 45 14.27 -19.03 5.17
CA ALA A 45 13.95 -18.90 3.75
C ALA A 45 14.37 -17.53 3.21
N SER A 46 14.91 -17.53 2.01
CA SER A 46 15.11 -16.29 1.25
C SER A 46 13.80 -15.88 0.59
N ILE A 47 13.34 -14.65 0.85
CA ILE A 47 12.13 -14.11 0.26
C ILE A 47 12.51 -13.05 -0.77
N ASP A 48 12.09 -13.26 -2.02
CA ASP A 48 12.23 -12.32 -3.11
C ASP A 48 10.83 -11.86 -3.55
N VAL A 49 10.73 -10.67 -4.15
CA VAL A 49 9.47 -10.09 -4.60
C VAL A 49 9.54 -9.71 -6.07
N LEU A 50 8.44 -9.90 -6.81
CA LEU A 50 8.27 -9.38 -8.17
C LEU A 50 7.13 -8.36 -8.19
N LEU A 51 7.42 -7.14 -8.62
CA LEU A 51 6.51 -6.01 -8.62
C LEU A 51 6.70 -5.11 -9.86
N TYR A 52 5.89 -4.05 -9.99
CA TYR A 52 6.15 -3.01 -10.97
C TYR A 52 7.24 -2.06 -10.48
N LYS A 53 8.16 -1.66 -11.37
CA LYS A 53 9.34 -0.81 -11.07
C LYS A 53 8.97 0.45 -10.27
N GLU A 54 7.89 1.13 -10.66
CA GLU A 54 7.41 2.33 -9.98
C GLU A 54 6.96 2.10 -8.54
N THR A 55 6.59 0.86 -8.17
CA THR A 55 6.16 0.53 -6.81
C THR A 55 7.30 0.01 -5.92
N ARG A 56 8.50 -0.16 -6.48
CA ARG A 56 9.69 -0.63 -5.74
C ARG A 56 9.98 0.17 -4.47
N PRO A 57 9.84 1.52 -4.45
CA PRO A 57 10.12 2.31 -3.24
C PRO A 57 9.34 1.88 -2.00
N MET A 58 8.18 1.23 -2.17
CA MET A 58 7.35 0.78 -1.05
C MET A 58 7.95 -0.42 -0.29
N LEU A 59 8.84 -1.19 -0.92
CA LEU A 59 9.39 -2.44 -0.36
C LEU A 59 10.92 -2.50 -0.39
N GLN A 60 11.61 -1.53 -1.00
CA GLN A 60 13.06 -1.64 -1.26
C GLN A 60 13.93 -1.70 -0.01
N ALA A 61 13.46 -1.13 1.11
CA ALA A 61 14.18 -1.15 2.38
C ALA A 61 13.65 -2.23 3.35
N HIS A 62 12.73 -3.12 2.91
CA HIS A 62 12.15 -4.12 3.79
C HIS A 62 13.19 -5.18 4.18
N PRO A 63 13.47 -5.40 5.48
CA PRO A 63 14.59 -6.24 5.95
C PRO A 63 14.46 -7.71 5.56
N ASP A 64 13.24 -8.21 5.41
CA ASP A 64 12.97 -9.60 5.07
C ASP A 64 13.04 -9.91 3.58
N ILE A 65 13.17 -8.89 2.72
CA ILE A 65 13.27 -9.05 1.27
C ILE A 65 14.73 -9.11 0.86
N ARG A 66 15.16 -10.24 0.30
CA ARG A 66 16.53 -10.41 -0.20
C ARG A 66 16.74 -9.73 -1.56
N HIS A 67 15.75 -9.84 -2.47
CA HIS A 67 15.86 -9.32 -3.83
C HIS A 67 14.49 -8.92 -4.39
N ILE A 68 14.50 -7.87 -5.22
CA ILE A 68 13.31 -7.37 -5.90
C ILE A 68 13.50 -7.50 -7.41
N HIS A 69 12.73 -8.38 -8.02
CA HIS A 69 12.51 -8.38 -9.46
C HIS A 69 11.48 -7.30 -9.81
N PHE A 70 11.63 -6.68 -10.95
CA PHE A 70 10.65 -5.67 -11.37
C PHE A 70 10.30 -5.77 -12.84
N ILE A 71 9.11 -5.28 -13.16
CA ILE A 71 8.60 -5.09 -14.50
C ILE A 71 8.50 -3.59 -14.74
N ASP A 72 9.24 -3.06 -15.72
CA ASP A 72 9.09 -1.68 -16.16
C ASP A 72 7.96 -1.61 -17.20
N ARG A 73 6.92 -0.82 -16.89
CA ARG A 73 5.79 -0.62 -17.80
C ARG A 73 6.18 0.12 -19.09
N ASN A 74 7.33 0.81 -19.08
CA ASN A 74 7.85 1.52 -20.25
C ASN A 74 8.43 0.58 -21.32
N TRP A 75 8.75 -0.67 -20.99
CA TRP A 75 9.22 -1.65 -21.99
C TRP A 75 8.30 -1.74 -23.22
N LYS A 76 7.01 -1.50 -23.04
CA LYS A 76 6.03 -1.47 -24.14
C LYS A 76 6.30 -0.36 -25.16
N LYS A 77 7.00 0.72 -24.77
CA LYS A 77 7.32 1.87 -25.62
C LYS A 77 8.61 1.68 -26.43
N GLU A 78 9.43 0.70 -26.05
CA GLU A 78 10.74 0.42 -26.66
C GLU A 78 10.64 -0.44 -27.94
N GLY A 79 9.42 -0.80 -28.36
CA GLY A 79 9.15 -1.67 -29.52
C GLY A 79 9.01 -3.14 -29.13
N ALA A 80 8.34 -3.91 -30.01
CA ALA A 80 7.94 -5.28 -29.72
C ALA A 80 9.13 -6.21 -29.43
N TRP A 81 10.23 -6.08 -30.17
CA TRP A 81 11.42 -6.93 -30.02
C TRP A 81 12.12 -6.69 -28.67
N GLN A 82 12.33 -5.43 -28.28
CA GLN A 82 12.93 -5.10 -26.99
C GLN A 82 12.03 -5.53 -25.82
N HIS A 83 10.72 -5.34 -25.97
CA HIS A 83 9.76 -5.80 -24.98
C HIS A 83 9.87 -7.32 -24.75
N ILE A 84 9.89 -8.14 -25.82
CA ILE A 84 10.07 -9.60 -25.72
C ILE A 84 11.41 -9.93 -25.03
N LYS A 85 12.48 -9.24 -25.38
CA LYS A 85 13.81 -9.45 -24.81
C LYS A 85 13.82 -9.21 -23.29
N HIS A 86 13.16 -8.14 -22.81
CA HIS A 86 13.00 -7.88 -21.38
C HIS A 86 12.15 -8.95 -20.67
N GLU A 87 11.05 -9.40 -21.29
CA GLU A 87 10.22 -10.47 -20.74
C GLU A 87 11.00 -11.78 -20.59
N VAL A 88 11.75 -12.18 -21.62
CA VAL A 88 12.58 -13.39 -21.60
C VAL A 88 13.69 -13.25 -20.56
N ALA A 89 14.35 -12.10 -20.49
CA ALA A 89 15.39 -11.85 -19.49
C ALA A 89 14.85 -11.95 -18.07
N LEU A 90 13.65 -11.39 -17.81
CA LEU A 90 12.99 -11.48 -16.50
C LEU A 90 12.64 -12.93 -16.13
N VAL A 91 12.04 -13.69 -17.06
CA VAL A 91 11.71 -15.11 -16.83
C VAL A 91 12.98 -15.90 -16.52
N ASN A 92 14.05 -15.69 -17.28
CA ASN A 92 15.34 -16.35 -17.04
C ASN A 92 15.94 -15.97 -15.69
N ALA A 93 15.90 -14.68 -15.30
CA ALA A 93 16.37 -14.22 -14.00
C ALA A 93 15.59 -14.87 -12.84
N VAL A 94 14.28 -14.99 -12.97
CA VAL A 94 13.43 -15.69 -11.99
C VAL A 94 13.79 -17.17 -11.92
N ARG A 95 13.94 -17.84 -13.08
CA ARG A 95 14.28 -19.27 -13.14
C ARG A 95 15.64 -19.60 -12.55
N GLN A 96 16.64 -18.75 -12.77
CA GLN A 96 18.00 -18.91 -12.23
C GLN A 96 18.08 -18.82 -10.70
N ARG A 97 17.05 -18.28 -10.05
CA ARG A 97 16.95 -18.20 -8.58
C ARG A 97 16.51 -19.50 -7.91
N HIS A 98 16.02 -20.48 -8.69
CA HIS A 98 15.60 -21.80 -8.21
C HIS A 98 14.65 -21.75 -7.02
N TYR A 99 13.53 -21.01 -7.16
CA TYR A 99 12.54 -20.93 -6.12
C TYR A 99 11.87 -22.28 -5.83
N ASP A 100 11.73 -22.62 -4.55
CA ASP A 100 10.96 -23.79 -4.09
C ASP A 100 9.46 -23.49 -4.10
N LEU A 101 9.10 -22.24 -3.74
CA LEU A 101 7.74 -21.75 -3.60
C LEU A 101 7.55 -20.43 -4.36
N VAL A 102 6.47 -20.36 -5.14
CA VAL A 102 5.98 -19.10 -5.73
C VAL A 102 4.57 -18.84 -5.25
N ILE A 103 4.32 -17.62 -4.75
CA ILE A 103 2.99 -17.14 -4.35
C ILE A 103 2.61 -16.00 -5.28
N ASN A 104 1.66 -16.25 -6.18
CA ASN A 104 1.17 -15.29 -7.14
C ASN A 104 -0.12 -14.62 -6.65
N LEU A 105 -0.01 -13.41 -6.09
CA LEU A 105 -1.13 -12.59 -5.64
C LEU A 105 -1.71 -11.70 -6.75
N ALA A 106 -1.20 -11.83 -7.98
CA ALA A 106 -1.62 -11.03 -9.13
C ALA A 106 -2.58 -11.80 -10.03
N ASP A 107 -3.40 -11.09 -10.80
CA ASP A 107 -4.41 -11.64 -11.70
C ASP A 107 -4.07 -11.46 -13.19
N GLN A 108 -2.85 -11.00 -13.51
CA GLN A 108 -2.39 -10.77 -14.87
C GLN A 108 -1.82 -12.03 -15.50
N TRP A 109 -2.00 -12.20 -16.82
CA TRP A 109 -1.41 -13.29 -17.59
C TRP A 109 0.11 -13.34 -17.46
N ARG A 110 0.76 -12.18 -17.43
CA ARG A 110 2.21 -12.07 -17.25
C ARG A 110 2.67 -12.75 -15.97
N SER A 111 1.97 -12.54 -14.85
CA SER A 111 2.33 -13.19 -13.59
C SER A 111 2.17 -14.71 -13.66
N ALA A 112 1.13 -15.20 -14.32
CA ALA A 112 0.92 -16.64 -14.52
C ALA A 112 2.03 -17.27 -15.36
N ILE A 113 2.47 -16.62 -16.45
CA ILE A 113 3.58 -17.08 -17.28
C ILE A 113 4.87 -17.16 -16.45
N ILE A 114 5.22 -16.10 -15.71
CA ILE A 114 6.40 -16.08 -14.84
C ILE A 114 6.31 -17.20 -13.79
N THR A 115 5.14 -17.38 -13.19
CA THR A 115 4.88 -18.46 -12.22
C THR A 115 5.10 -19.84 -12.84
N ALA A 116 4.56 -20.08 -14.03
CA ALA A 116 4.70 -21.36 -14.74
C ALA A 116 6.17 -21.70 -15.05
N PHE A 117 6.93 -20.69 -15.53
CA PHE A 117 8.32 -20.86 -15.93
C PHE A 117 9.35 -20.69 -14.81
N SER A 118 8.92 -20.38 -13.58
CA SER A 118 9.80 -20.24 -12.41
C SER A 118 10.56 -21.51 -12.06
N GLY A 119 10.03 -22.68 -12.43
CA GLY A 119 10.57 -23.99 -12.04
C GLY A 119 10.22 -24.40 -10.59
N ALA A 120 9.48 -23.60 -9.85
CA ALA A 120 9.10 -23.90 -8.48
C ALA A 120 8.19 -25.14 -8.38
N LYS A 121 8.47 -26.00 -7.39
CA LYS A 121 7.68 -27.20 -7.12
C LYS A 121 6.27 -26.88 -6.64
N MET A 122 6.14 -25.86 -5.78
CA MET A 122 4.87 -25.37 -5.28
C MET A 122 4.59 -23.96 -5.82
N ARG A 123 3.47 -23.82 -6.50
CA ARG A 123 3.05 -22.55 -7.11
C ARG A 123 1.61 -22.27 -6.70
N ILE A 124 1.45 -21.31 -5.80
CA ILE A 124 0.16 -20.91 -5.24
C ILE A 124 -0.37 -19.71 -6.01
N GLY A 125 -1.64 -19.70 -6.34
CA GLY A 125 -2.33 -18.55 -6.91
C GLY A 125 -3.81 -18.60 -6.61
N PHE A 126 -4.53 -17.55 -7.00
CA PHE A 126 -5.96 -17.47 -6.76
C PHE A 126 -6.79 -18.06 -7.91
N ASP A 127 -7.91 -18.66 -7.56
CA ASP A 127 -8.91 -19.17 -8.52
C ASP A 127 -9.88 -18.06 -8.94
N TYR A 128 -9.37 -17.10 -9.71
CA TYR A 128 -10.20 -15.98 -10.18
C TYR A 128 -11.26 -16.43 -11.19
N ARG A 129 -12.52 -16.03 -11.02
CA ARG A 129 -13.63 -16.33 -11.97
C ARG A 129 -13.29 -15.97 -13.41
N LYS A 130 -12.55 -14.88 -13.65
CA LYS A 130 -12.11 -14.42 -14.98
C LYS A 130 -10.90 -15.19 -15.56
N ARG A 131 -10.36 -16.17 -14.81
CA ARG A 131 -9.11 -16.90 -15.14
C ARG A 131 -9.31 -18.42 -15.10
N GLN A 132 -10.40 -18.93 -15.68
CA GLN A 132 -10.80 -20.34 -15.58
C GLN A 132 -10.22 -21.24 -16.69
N ASN A 133 -9.28 -20.74 -17.52
CA ASN A 133 -8.71 -21.51 -18.62
C ASN A 133 -7.57 -22.46 -18.20
N ALA A 134 -7.21 -23.38 -19.10
CA ALA A 134 -6.18 -24.39 -18.83
C ALA A 134 -4.80 -23.78 -18.52
N ILE A 135 -4.42 -22.68 -19.16
CA ILE A 135 -3.12 -22.02 -18.96
C ILE A 135 -2.99 -21.53 -17.52
N TRP A 136 -4.03 -20.86 -16.99
CA TRP A 136 -4.05 -20.40 -15.60
C TRP A 136 -3.95 -21.58 -14.61
N ARG A 137 -4.68 -22.66 -14.91
CA ARG A 137 -4.68 -23.88 -14.08
C ARG A 137 -3.32 -24.56 -14.06
N LEU A 138 -2.64 -24.65 -15.19
CA LEU A 138 -1.30 -25.26 -15.31
C LEU A 138 -0.20 -24.40 -14.64
N ALA A 139 -0.37 -23.08 -14.63
CA ALA A 139 0.58 -22.18 -14.00
C ALA A 139 0.65 -22.38 -12.48
N HIS A 140 -0.43 -22.79 -11.82
CA HIS A 140 -0.53 -22.91 -10.38
C HIS A 140 -0.81 -24.34 -9.94
N THR A 141 0.05 -24.89 -9.09
CA THR A 141 -0.14 -26.22 -8.51
C THR A 141 -1.23 -26.22 -7.44
N HIS A 142 -1.40 -25.09 -6.74
CA HIS A 142 -2.42 -24.86 -5.73
C HIS A 142 -3.19 -23.59 -6.05
N ARG A 143 -4.52 -23.68 -6.05
CA ARG A 143 -5.39 -22.54 -6.35
C ARG A 143 -6.34 -22.32 -5.18
N VAL A 144 -6.34 -21.09 -4.66
CA VAL A 144 -7.13 -20.67 -3.50
C VAL A 144 -8.36 -19.92 -3.97
N SER A 145 -9.54 -20.26 -3.42
CA SER A 145 -10.82 -19.66 -3.78
C SER A 145 -10.82 -18.15 -3.48
N THR A 146 -11.46 -17.38 -4.37
CA THR A 146 -11.70 -15.94 -4.22
C THR A 146 -13.15 -15.58 -3.88
N GLU A 147 -13.98 -16.56 -3.54
CA GLU A 147 -15.41 -16.32 -3.29
C GLU A 147 -15.65 -15.31 -2.18
N ARG A 148 -14.88 -15.36 -1.11
CA ARG A 148 -14.98 -14.45 0.03
C ARG A 148 -14.18 -13.15 -0.12
N HIS A 149 -13.42 -12.95 -1.20
CA HIS A 149 -12.56 -11.75 -1.36
C HIS A 149 -13.32 -10.43 -1.21
N ARG A 150 -14.59 -10.37 -1.64
CA ARG A 150 -15.39 -9.14 -1.51
C ARG A 150 -15.72 -8.76 -0.05
N GLU A 151 -15.67 -9.73 0.84
CA GLU A 151 -15.99 -9.59 2.26
C GLU A 151 -14.74 -9.31 3.12
N LEU A 152 -13.55 -9.45 2.55
CA LEU A 152 -12.29 -9.39 3.25
C LEU A 152 -11.56 -8.08 2.95
N HIS A 153 -10.80 -7.58 3.93
CA HIS A 153 -9.80 -6.55 3.71
C HIS A 153 -8.71 -7.04 2.74
N THR A 154 -8.05 -6.15 1.99
CA THR A 154 -7.01 -6.54 1.02
C THR A 154 -5.84 -7.31 1.67
N VAL A 155 -5.48 -7.00 2.92
CA VAL A 155 -4.50 -7.79 3.70
C VAL A 155 -4.97 -9.23 3.88
N GLU A 156 -6.21 -9.42 4.33
CA GLU A 156 -6.80 -10.75 4.53
C GLU A 156 -6.90 -11.51 3.21
N GLN A 157 -7.30 -10.84 2.12
CA GLN A 157 -7.30 -11.42 0.78
C GLN A 157 -5.92 -11.94 0.37
N ASN A 158 -4.86 -11.20 0.67
CA ASN A 158 -3.48 -11.64 0.38
C ASN A 158 -3.07 -12.81 1.27
N LEU A 159 -3.39 -12.77 2.57
CA LEU A 159 -3.05 -13.82 3.54
C LEU A 159 -3.74 -15.15 3.22
N VAL A 160 -4.98 -15.13 2.72
CA VAL A 160 -5.71 -16.36 2.30
C VAL A 160 -4.89 -17.19 1.31
N ALA A 161 -4.00 -16.60 0.51
CA ALA A 161 -3.09 -17.35 -0.36
C ALA A 161 -2.16 -18.32 0.42
N LEU A 162 -1.97 -18.14 1.71
CA LEU A 162 -1.12 -18.99 2.56
C LEU A 162 -1.85 -20.25 3.09
N THR A 163 -3.15 -20.38 2.85
CA THR A 163 -3.94 -21.54 3.31
C THR A 163 -3.32 -22.90 2.95
N PRO A 164 -2.77 -23.11 1.71
CA PRO A 164 -2.16 -24.40 1.38
C PRO A 164 -0.86 -24.71 2.16
N LEU A 165 -0.32 -23.74 2.89
CA LEU A 165 0.88 -23.85 3.72
C LEU A 165 0.54 -24.08 5.20
N ASN A 166 -0.75 -24.10 5.57
CA ASN A 166 -1.24 -24.18 6.95
C ASN A 166 -0.66 -23.09 7.88
N ILE A 167 -0.41 -21.89 7.32
CA ILE A 167 0.04 -20.72 8.08
C ILE A 167 -1.20 -20.03 8.67
N PRO A 168 -1.17 -19.59 9.94
CA PRO A 168 -2.21 -18.74 10.51
C PRO A 168 -2.43 -17.49 9.66
N LEU A 169 -3.68 -17.03 9.53
CA LEU A 169 -4.05 -15.92 8.65
C LEU A 169 -4.29 -14.61 9.44
N GLU A 170 -4.08 -14.61 10.75
CA GLU A 170 -4.36 -13.48 11.64
C GLU A 170 -3.12 -13.05 12.40
N GLY A 171 -3.15 -11.83 12.96
CA GLY A 171 -2.08 -11.32 13.82
C GLY A 171 -0.91 -10.69 13.07
N TYR A 172 -1.04 -10.39 11.78
CA TYR A 172 0.02 -9.78 10.98
C TYR A 172 -0.26 -8.32 10.67
N SER A 173 0.59 -7.42 11.17
CA SER A 173 0.57 -5.98 10.84
C SER A 173 1.27 -5.71 9.51
N ALA A 174 0.82 -4.68 8.81
CA ALA A 174 1.57 -4.10 7.70
C ALA A 174 2.82 -3.39 8.22
N SER A 175 3.85 -3.24 7.39
CA SER A 175 5.05 -2.49 7.73
C SER A 175 5.58 -1.70 6.53
N MET A 176 6.15 -0.53 6.83
CA MET A 176 6.91 0.30 5.88
C MET A 176 8.31 0.49 6.43
N HIS A 177 9.30 0.47 5.54
CA HIS A 177 10.72 0.68 5.89
C HIS A 177 11.33 1.67 4.90
N TYR A 178 12.26 2.48 5.38
CA TYR A 178 13.04 3.43 4.59
C TYR A 178 14.50 3.40 5.04
N ALA A 179 15.42 3.88 4.21
CA ALA A 179 16.82 3.93 4.56
C ALA A 179 17.10 5.11 5.51
N GLU A 180 18.12 5.00 6.34
CA GLU A 180 18.56 6.08 7.25
C GLU A 180 18.83 7.39 6.48
N THR A 181 19.40 7.28 5.28
CA THR A 181 19.65 8.44 4.40
C THR A 181 18.37 9.15 3.96
N ASP A 182 17.25 8.42 3.79
CA ASP A 182 15.95 9.03 3.49
C ASP A 182 15.46 9.86 4.69
N GLY A 183 15.63 9.33 5.91
CA GLY A 183 15.32 10.04 7.16
C GLY A 183 16.15 11.31 7.32
N GLN A 184 17.47 11.22 7.16
CA GLN A 184 18.38 12.37 7.26
C GLN A 184 18.03 13.47 6.24
N THR A 185 17.74 13.09 4.99
CA THR A 185 17.35 14.04 3.94
C THR A 185 16.01 14.72 4.29
N THR A 186 15.05 13.96 4.80
CA THR A 186 13.74 14.50 5.21
C THR A 186 13.88 15.49 6.37
N GLN A 187 14.69 15.14 7.38
CA GLN A 187 14.95 16.03 8.51
C GLN A 187 15.66 17.32 8.07
N ALA A 188 16.62 17.24 7.15
CA ALA A 188 17.29 18.42 6.60
C ALA A 188 16.30 19.35 5.86
N LEU A 189 15.45 18.79 4.99
CA LEU A 189 14.42 19.56 4.28
C LEU A 189 13.41 20.21 5.24
N LEU A 190 13.04 19.51 6.30
CA LEU A 190 12.13 20.04 7.31
C LEU A 190 12.79 21.16 8.12
N ALA A 191 14.04 21.00 8.53
CA ALA A 191 14.78 21.99 9.29
C ALA A 191 15.00 23.31 8.54
N GLU A 192 15.14 23.27 7.21
CA GLU A 192 15.19 24.48 6.38
C GLU A 192 13.89 25.29 6.44
N LEU A 193 12.74 24.62 6.56
CA LEU A 193 11.41 25.23 6.55
C LEU A 193 10.86 25.46 7.97
N GLN A 194 11.34 24.72 8.94
CA GLN A 194 10.91 24.71 10.35
C GLN A 194 12.10 24.85 11.30
N PRO A 195 12.68 26.02 11.48
CA PRO A 195 13.83 26.20 12.36
C PRO A 195 13.56 25.86 13.84
N SER A 196 12.29 25.88 14.27
CA SER A 196 11.89 25.64 15.66
C SER A 196 11.90 24.19 16.11
N ALA A 197 12.09 23.24 15.21
CA ALA A 197 12.11 21.78 15.49
C ALA A 197 10.91 21.28 16.35
N LYS A 198 9.73 21.88 16.15
CA LYS A 198 8.51 21.47 16.86
C LYS A 198 8.00 20.11 16.36
N PRO A 199 7.21 19.37 17.16
CA PRO A 199 6.39 18.29 16.65
C PRO A 199 5.52 18.76 15.47
N TYR A 200 5.09 17.85 14.61
CA TYR A 200 4.28 18.22 13.45
C TYR A 200 3.19 17.21 13.14
N ILE A 201 2.18 17.71 12.43
CA ILE A 201 1.08 16.94 11.86
C ILE A 201 1.33 16.88 10.35
N VAL A 202 1.21 15.69 9.73
CA VAL A 202 1.25 15.55 8.28
C VAL A 202 -0.18 15.51 7.73
N ILE A 203 -0.48 16.38 6.78
CA ILE A 203 -1.76 16.38 6.06
C ILE A 203 -1.52 16.08 4.58
N GLN A 204 -2.14 15.02 4.08
CA GLN A 204 -2.16 14.61 2.67
C GLN A 204 -3.58 14.78 2.11
N PRO A 205 -3.95 15.98 1.62
CA PRO A 205 -5.32 16.27 1.17
C PRO A 205 -5.63 15.68 -0.20
N THR A 206 -4.60 15.26 -0.94
CA THR A 206 -4.69 14.90 -2.35
C THR A 206 -4.71 13.40 -2.60
N SER A 207 -5.31 13.02 -3.69
CA SER A 207 -5.27 11.69 -4.28
C SER A 207 -5.23 11.81 -5.80
N ARG A 208 -4.69 10.80 -6.47
CA ARG A 208 -4.73 10.68 -7.94
C ARG A 208 -6.13 10.94 -8.54
N TRP A 209 -7.18 10.63 -7.79
CA TRP A 209 -8.56 10.75 -8.20
C TRP A 209 -9.29 11.78 -7.34
N LEU A 210 -9.74 12.86 -7.96
CA LEU A 210 -10.37 13.99 -7.28
C LEU A 210 -11.62 13.59 -6.49
N PHE A 211 -12.34 12.56 -6.92
CA PHE A 211 -13.52 12.06 -6.24
C PHE A 211 -13.25 11.50 -4.82
N LYS A 212 -12.00 11.27 -4.47
CA LYS A 212 -11.54 10.86 -3.14
C LYS A 212 -11.06 12.02 -2.28
N CYS A 213 -11.00 13.23 -2.82
CA CYS A 213 -10.51 14.40 -2.10
C CYS A 213 -11.66 15.15 -1.43
N TRP A 214 -11.36 15.76 -0.30
CA TRP A 214 -12.26 16.69 0.37
C TRP A 214 -12.17 18.08 -0.29
N GLU A 215 -13.14 18.98 -0.03
CA GLU A 215 -13.15 20.33 -0.59
C GLU A 215 -11.96 21.15 -0.06
N ASP A 216 -11.42 22.04 -0.93
CA ASP A 216 -10.24 22.82 -0.62
C ASP A 216 -10.49 23.80 0.54
N ASP A 217 -11.69 24.40 0.62
CA ASP A 217 -12.11 25.30 1.68
C ASP A 217 -12.25 24.57 3.04
N LYS A 218 -12.81 23.36 3.06
CA LYS A 218 -12.88 22.54 4.26
C LYS A 218 -11.51 22.08 4.74
N MET A 219 -10.63 21.74 3.81
CA MET A 219 -9.26 21.38 4.16
C MET A 219 -8.48 22.58 4.72
N ALA A 220 -8.66 23.77 4.14
CA ALA A 220 -8.08 25.00 4.66
C ALA A 220 -8.62 25.34 6.06
N ALA A 221 -9.94 25.19 6.27
CA ALA A 221 -10.55 25.40 7.57
C ALA A 221 -10.07 24.38 8.63
N LEU A 222 -9.80 23.12 8.24
CA LEU A 222 -9.17 22.11 9.10
C LEU A 222 -7.76 22.57 9.52
N ILE A 223 -6.95 23.00 8.57
CA ILE A 223 -5.58 23.49 8.81
C ILE A 223 -5.63 24.66 9.80
N ASP A 224 -6.51 25.64 9.56
CA ASP A 224 -6.66 26.80 10.45
C ASP A 224 -7.15 26.40 11.85
N SER A 225 -8.06 25.43 11.96
CA SER A 225 -8.60 24.94 13.22
C SER A 225 -7.61 24.13 14.06
N LEU A 226 -6.60 23.53 13.41
CA LEU A 226 -5.53 22.76 14.03
C LEU A 226 -4.25 23.58 14.24
N ALA A 227 -4.21 24.84 13.78
CA ALA A 227 -3.06 25.71 13.97
C ALA A 227 -2.79 25.93 15.47
N SER A 228 -1.53 25.74 15.91
CA SER A 228 -1.10 25.83 17.30
C SER A 228 0.32 26.39 17.36
N ASP A 229 0.72 26.87 18.57
CA ASP A 229 2.11 27.18 18.85
C ASP A 229 2.92 25.95 19.30
N GLU A 230 2.27 24.81 19.55
CA GLU A 230 2.89 23.57 20.04
C GLU A 230 3.38 22.66 18.92
N TRP A 231 2.78 22.72 17.75
CA TRP A 231 3.15 21.91 16.58
C TRP A 231 3.01 22.65 15.27
N ASP A 232 3.62 22.13 14.24
CA ASP A 232 3.51 22.64 12.88
C ASP A 232 2.64 21.69 12.01
N ILE A 233 2.09 22.24 10.93
CA ILE A 233 1.32 21.46 9.95
C ILE A 233 2.13 21.35 8.67
N VAL A 234 2.38 20.13 8.20
CA VAL A 234 3.14 19.84 6.99
C VAL A 234 2.21 19.25 5.94
N LEU A 235 2.04 19.97 4.83
CA LEU A 235 1.25 19.50 3.69
C LEU A 235 2.11 18.70 2.73
N THR A 236 1.58 17.58 2.26
CA THR A 236 2.22 16.71 1.28
C THR A 236 1.31 16.42 0.09
N ALA A 237 1.88 16.17 -1.08
CA ALA A 237 1.21 15.75 -2.30
C ALA A 237 2.21 15.07 -3.24
N ALA A 238 1.72 14.28 -4.21
CA ALA A 238 2.56 13.78 -5.28
C ALA A 238 3.04 14.92 -6.19
N PRO A 239 4.16 14.75 -6.94
CA PRO A 239 4.66 15.74 -7.90
C PRO A 239 3.81 15.76 -9.19
N ASP A 240 2.49 15.76 -9.02
CA ASP A 240 1.51 15.86 -10.10
C ASP A 240 0.93 17.27 -10.16
N LYS A 241 0.83 17.83 -11.37
CA LYS A 241 0.37 19.22 -11.54
C LYS A 241 -0.99 19.51 -10.92
N LYS A 242 -1.94 18.56 -11.00
CA LYS A 242 -3.29 18.74 -10.44
C LYS A 242 -3.24 18.74 -8.91
N GLU A 243 -2.46 17.82 -8.35
CA GLU A 243 -2.30 17.74 -6.90
C GLU A 243 -1.59 18.98 -6.34
N LEU A 244 -0.53 19.46 -7.02
CA LEU A 244 0.17 20.69 -6.63
C LEU A 244 -0.74 21.92 -6.72
N THR A 245 -1.53 22.06 -7.80
CA THR A 245 -2.51 23.15 -7.91
C THR A 245 -3.54 23.10 -6.77
N MET A 246 -4.00 21.90 -6.37
CA MET A 246 -4.91 21.75 -5.23
C MET A 246 -4.26 22.22 -3.92
N ILE A 247 -2.99 21.91 -3.68
CA ILE A 247 -2.25 22.39 -2.51
C ILE A 247 -2.16 23.92 -2.52
N ASP A 248 -1.83 24.52 -3.66
CA ASP A 248 -1.75 25.98 -3.79
C ASP A 248 -3.11 26.64 -3.50
N ASN A 249 -4.21 26.05 -3.98
CA ASN A 249 -5.56 26.53 -3.69
C ASN A 249 -5.87 26.44 -2.18
N ILE A 250 -5.60 25.31 -1.54
CA ILE A 250 -5.81 25.12 -0.10
C ILE A 250 -5.03 26.18 0.68
N LEU A 251 -3.74 26.37 0.39
CA LEU A 251 -2.89 27.33 1.06
C LEU A 251 -3.37 28.77 0.86
N SER A 252 -3.93 29.09 -0.31
CA SER A 252 -4.48 30.41 -0.59
C SER A 252 -5.75 30.73 0.23
N LEU A 253 -6.48 29.71 0.65
CA LEU A 253 -7.70 29.80 1.46
C LEU A 253 -7.41 29.82 2.97
N CYS A 254 -6.22 29.34 3.40
CA CYS A 254 -5.83 29.38 4.81
C CYS A 254 -5.69 30.82 5.32
N GLN A 255 -6.29 31.10 6.48
CA GLN A 255 -6.16 32.39 7.17
C GLN A 255 -4.85 32.48 7.94
N ASN A 256 -4.43 31.38 8.57
CA ASN A 256 -3.16 31.24 9.28
C ASN A 256 -2.10 30.65 8.34
N ARG A 257 -1.18 31.48 7.84
CA ARG A 257 -0.09 31.04 6.92
C ARG A 257 1.00 30.24 7.62
N ARG A 258 0.63 29.31 8.50
CA ARG A 258 1.57 28.51 9.30
C ARG A 258 1.85 27.12 8.72
N ALA A 259 1.12 26.70 7.68
CA ALA A 259 1.34 25.39 7.06
C ALA A 259 2.60 25.37 6.17
N ILE A 260 3.43 24.37 6.39
CA ILE A 260 4.65 24.11 5.63
C ILE A 260 4.31 23.21 4.45
N SER A 261 4.70 23.57 3.22
CA SER A 261 4.47 22.72 2.04
C SER A 261 5.72 21.95 1.63
N LEU A 262 5.65 20.65 1.74
CA LEU A 262 6.57 19.68 1.12
C LEU A 262 5.94 18.95 -0.08
N ALA A 263 4.84 19.49 -0.61
CA ALA A 263 4.15 18.94 -1.77
C ALA A 263 5.09 18.82 -2.98
N GLY A 264 5.16 17.62 -3.55
CA GLY A 264 6.00 17.30 -4.71
C GLY A 264 7.51 17.24 -4.44
N LYS A 265 7.97 17.49 -3.21
CA LYS A 265 9.40 17.56 -2.87
C LYS A 265 9.99 16.24 -2.34
N LEU A 266 9.14 15.30 -1.94
CA LEU A 266 9.57 14.08 -1.28
C LEU A 266 9.45 12.87 -2.21
N THR A 267 10.44 11.99 -2.15
CA THR A 267 10.29 10.61 -2.62
C THR A 267 9.39 9.82 -1.66
N LEU A 268 8.87 8.67 -2.09
CA LEU A 268 8.03 7.84 -1.20
C LEU A 268 8.76 7.38 0.08
N PRO A 269 10.04 6.96 0.07
CA PRO A 269 10.78 6.66 1.29
C PRO A 269 10.98 7.89 2.20
N GLN A 270 11.22 9.07 1.63
CA GLN A 270 11.31 10.32 2.39
C GLN A 270 9.96 10.71 3.01
N LEU A 271 8.86 10.52 2.27
CA LEU A 271 7.51 10.70 2.81
C LEU A 271 7.23 9.71 3.95
N ALA A 272 7.71 8.45 3.85
CA ALA A 272 7.61 7.50 4.94
C ALA A 272 8.34 8.00 6.19
N ALA A 273 9.57 8.50 6.05
CA ALA A 273 10.33 9.08 7.16
C ALA A 273 9.62 10.30 7.78
N LEU A 274 8.99 11.16 6.96
CA LEU A 274 8.17 12.27 7.45
C LEU A 274 6.97 11.79 8.25
N ILE A 275 6.25 10.81 7.76
CA ILE A 275 5.05 10.27 8.42
C ILE A 275 5.41 9.55 9.71
N ASP A 276 6.50 8.79 9.74
CA ASP A 276 6.95 8.00 10.89
C ASP A 276 7.21 8.85 12.15
N HIS A 277 7.66 10.09 11.94
CA HIS A 277 7.96 11.04 13.02
C HIS A 277 6.83 12.05 13.28
N ALA A 278 5.71 11.95 12.58
CA ALA A 278 4.57 12.82 12.79
C ALA A 278 3.76 12.42 14.05
N LYS A 279 3.27 13.40 14.80
CA LYS A 279 2.28 13.15 15.88
C LYS A 279 0.99 12.54 15.34
N LEU A 280 0.57 12.99 14.16
CA LEU A 280 -0.68 12.59 13.53
C LEU A 280 -0.55 12.70 12.00
N PHE A 281 -1.11 11.75 11.30
CA PHE A 281 -1.36 11.82 9.86
C PHE A 281 -2.86 12.01 9.60
N ILE A 282 -3.21 12.99 8.77
CA ILE A 282 -4.58 13.19 8.28
C ILE A 282 -4.57 13.12 6.76
N GLY A 283 -5.38 12.28 6.18
CA GLY A 283 -5.41 12.17 4.73
C GLY A 283 -6.63 11.47 4.15
N VAL A 284 -6.68 11.42 2.84
CA VAL A 284 -7.74 10.75 2.10
C VAL A 284 -7.33 9.34 1.70
N ASP A 285 -8.25 8.53 1.15
CA ASP A 285 -7.98 7.18 0.63
C ASP A 285 -6.90 7.21 -0.47
N SER A 286 -5.65 7.05 -0.06
CA SER A 286 -4.45 7.13 -0.92
C SER A 286 -3.30 6.28 -0.35
N ALA A 287 -2.21 6.12 -1.11
CA ALA A 287 -1.05 5.34 -0.66
C ALA A 287 -0.40 5.89 0.64
N PRO A 288 -0.25 7.22 0.86
CA PRO A 288 0.26 7.76 2.11
C PRO A 288 -0.55 7.38 3.36
N MET A 289 -1.86 7.24 3.25
CA MET A 289 -2.70 6.73 4.34
C MET A 289 -2.31 5.30 4.74
N HIS A 290 -2.05 4.43 3.76
CA HIS A 290 -1.54 3.09 4.04
C HIS A 290 -0.11 3.09 4.61
N MET A 291 0.71 4.10 4.23
CA MET A 291 2.04 4.28 4.80
C MET A 291 1.94 4.63 6.29
N ALA A 292 1.08 5.58 6.66
CA ALA A 292 0.84 5.94 8.06
C ALA A 292 0.40 4.73 8.90
N ALA A 293 -0.56 3.95 8.40
CA ALA A 293 -0.99 2.72 9.06
C ALA A 293 0.12 1.68 9.19
N ALA A 294 0.99 1.53 8.18
CA ALA A 294 2.09 0.58 8.17
C ALA A 294 3.28 1.00 9.05
N LEU A 295 3.40 2.30 9.35
CA LEU A 295 4.37 2.90 10.28
C LEU A 295 3.82 2.97 11.71
N ASN A 296 2.55 2.62 11.91
CA ASN A 296 1.85 2.76 13.18
C ASN A 296 1.72 4.22 13.67
N THR A 297 1.85 5.18 12.76
CA THR A 297 1.57 6.58 13.05
C THR A 297 0.06 6.77 13.23
N PRO A 298 -0.42 7.47 14.27
CA PRO A 298 -1.84 7.78 14.41
C PRO A 298 -2.40 8.37 13.12
N CYS A 299 -3.52 7.82 12.63
CA CYS A 299 -4.02 8.15 11.30
C CYS A 299 -5.51 8.45 11.32
N ILE A 300 -5.90 9.62 10.78
CA ILE A 300 -7.28 9.96 10.43
C ILE A 300 -7.42 9.86 8.91
N ALA A 301 -8.27 8.95 8.47
CA ALA A 301 -8.49 8.68 7.06
C ALA A 301 -9.90 9.09 6.63
N LEU A 302 -9.99 10.04 5.71
CA LEU A 302 -11.26 10.48 5.11
C LEU A 302 -11.61 9.60 3.93
N PHE A 303 -12.78 8.97 3.96
CA PHE A 303 -13.23 8.04 2.93
C PHE A 303 -14.52 8.50 2.27
N GLY A 304 -14.53 8.38 0.95
CA GLY A 304 -15.72 8.55 0.10
C GLY A 304 -16.28 7.22 -0.40
N PRO A 305 -16.72 7.15 -1.67
CA PRO A 305 -17.42 6.01 -2.25
C PRO A 305 -16.49 4.87 -2.69
N THR A 306 -15.43 4.59 -1.97
CA THR A 306 -14.57 3.44 -2.21
C THR A 306 -14.97 2.27 -1.34
N LYS A 307 -14.49 1.06 -1.64
CA LYS A 307 -14.82 -0.14 -0.88
C LYS A 307 -14.12 -0.10 0.50
N LEU A 308 -14.72 0.63 1.44
CA LEU A 308 -14.15 0.90 2.76
C LEU A 308 -13.62 -0.38 3.45
N LYS A 309 -14.41 -1.45 3.46
CA LYS A 309 -14.00 -2.72 4.09
C LYS A 309 -12.70 -3.28 3.50
N GLN A 310 -12.45 -3.06 2.20
CA GLN A 310 -11.27 -3.59 1.50
C GLN A 310 -10.04 -2.69 1.64
N TRP A 311 -10.24 -1.37 1.79
CA TRP A 311 -9.17 -0.37 1.64
C TRP A 311 -8.97 0.54 2.83
N ARG A 312 -9.74 0.41 3.91
CA ARG A 312 -9.47 1.18 5.14
C ARG A 312 -8.02 0.96 5.61
N PRO A 313 -7.41 1.89 6.36
CA PRO A 313 -6.09 1.66 6.93
C PRO A 313 -6.08 0.38 7.77
N TRP A 314 -5.02 -0.41 7.66
CA TRP A 314 -4.87 -1.68 8.36
C TRP A 314 -4.17 -1.48 9.69
N GLY A 315 -4.79 -1.90 10.79
CA GLY A 315 -4.30 -1.75 12.16
C GLY A 315 -5.33 -1.02 13.04
N GLU A 316 -5.02 -0.91 14.33
CA GLU A 316 -5.95 -0.38 15.34
C GLU A 316 -5.79 1.12 15.59
N ASN A 317 -4.60 1.68 15.35
CA ASN A 317 -4.28 3.09 15.59
C ASN A 317 -4.78 4.01 14.47
N ASN A 318 -5.99 3.74 13.95
CA ASN A 318 -6.53 4.44 12.79
C ASN A 318 -7.99 4.83 13.03
N ARG A 319 -8.33 6.08 12.77
CA ARG A 319 -9.71 6.59 12.74
C ARG A 319 -10.15 6.80 11.30
N VAL A 320 -11.22 6.13 10.90
CA VAL A 320 -11.85 6.39 9.60
C VAL A 320 -13.05 7.28 9.80
N ILE A 321 -13.17 8.32 8.96
CA ILE A 321 -14.36 9.17 8.84
C ILE A 321 -14.91 8.95 7.44
N TRP A 322 -16.06 8.29 7.36
CA TRP A 322 -16.64 7.85 6.09
C TRP A 322 -17.81 8.73 5.67
N ALA A 323 -17.75 9.32 4.49
CA ALA A 323 -18.82 10.17 3.98
C ALA A 323 -20.19 9.47 3.91
N GLY A 324 -20.20 8.11 3.80
CA GLY A 324 -21.41 7.31 3.82
C GLY A 324 -22.16 7.29 5.15
N ASP A 325 -21.54 7.71 6.26
CA ASP A 325 -22.21 7.87 7.56
C ASP A 325 -23.07 9.15 7.60
N TYR A 326 -22.84 10.09 6.65
CA TYR A 326 -23.50 11.41 6.62
C TYR A 326 -24.45 11.56 5.43
N ALA A 327 -24.16 10.91 4.30
CA ALA A 327 -25.00 10.99 3.10
C ALA A 327 -24.88 9.74 2.21
N PRO A 328 -25.91 9.41 1.42
CA PRO A 328 -25.83 8.32 0.45
C PRO A 328 -24.70 8.52 -0.57
N LEU A 329 -23.93 7.47 -0.82
CA LEU A 329 -22.83 7.46 -1.79
C LEU A 329 -23.15 6.58 -3.00
N PRO A 330 -22.62 6.90 -4.18
CA PRO A 330 -22.75 6.03 -5.36
C PRO A 330 -21.99 4.70 -5.12
N SER A 331 -22.39 3.66 -5.84
CA SER A 331 -21.63 2.40 -5.81
C SER A 331 -20.19 2.62 -6.29
N PRO A 332 -19.18 2.06 -5.60
CA PRO A 332 -17.78 2.18 -6.01
C PRO A 332 -17.52 1.77 -7.47
N ASP A 333 -18.25 0.78 -7.96
CA ASP A 333 -18.08 0.22 -9.30
C ASP A 333 -18.75 1.08 -10.40
N SER A 334 -19.56 2.09 -10.02
CA SER A 334 -20.25 3.02 -10.95
C SER A 334 -19.55 4.37 -11.14
N ILE A 335 -18.44 4.62 -10.42
CA ILE A 335 -17.77 5.92 -10.45
C ILE A 335 -16.88 6.04 -11.68
N ASP A 336 -17.08 7.12 -12.45
CA ASP A 336 -16.09 7.54 -13.42
C ASP A 336 -14.87 8.14 -12.69
N THR A 337 -13.72 7.51 -12.83
CA THR A 337 -12.47 7.98 -12.20
C THR A 337 -11.96 9.33 -12.75
N LYS A 338 -12.56 9.84 -13.83
CA LYS A 338 -12.28 11.17 -14.40
C LYS A 338 -13.22 12.25 -13.90
N THR A 339 -14.22 11.90 -13.08
CA THR A 339 -15.16 12.89 -12.54
C THR A 339 -14.45 13.96 -11.72
N GLU A 340 -14.95 15.18 -11.79
CA GLU A 340 -14.53 16.30 -10.94
C GLU A 340 -15.36 16.41 -9.65
N THR A 341 -16.39 15.57 -9.52
CA THR A 341 -17.22 15.51 -8.31
C THR A 341 -16.42 14.97 -7.15
N ARG A 342 -16.46 15.67 -6.02
CA ARG A 342 -15.88 15.24 -4.73
C ARG A 342 -17.00 14.62 -3.88
N TYR A 343 -16.78 13.43 -3.37
CA TYR A 343 -17.83 12.71 -2.61
C TYR A 343 -17.58 12.74 -1.09
N LEU A 344 -16.64 13.54 -0.63
CA LEU A 344 -16.38 13.72 0.80
C LEU A 344 -17.11 14.93 1.39
N SER A 345 -17.84 15.68 0.58
CA SER A 345 -18.52 16.95 0.97
C SER A 345 -19.44 16.81 2.17
N ALA A 346 -20.02 15.65 2.40
CA ALA A 346 -20.93 15.41 3.52
C ALA A 346 -20.20 15.30 4.87
N ILE A 347 -18.89 15.07 4.88
CA ILE A 347 -18.11 14.98 6.12
C ILE A 347 -18.08 16.37 6.77
N PRO A 348 -18.57 16.51 8.04
CA PRO A 348 -18.48 17.77 8.78
C PRO A 348 -17.05 18.08 9.18
N LEU A 349 -16.66 19.35 9.11
CA LEU A 349 -15.35 19.82 9.58
C LEU A 349 -15.14 19.50 11.06
N GLU A 350 -16.15 19.72 11.88
CA GLU A 350 -16.09 19.53 13.34
C GLU A 350 -15.71 18.09 13.73
N ASP A 351 -16.21 17.09 12.99
CA ASP A 351 -15.90 15.67 13.28
C ASP A 351 -14.43 15.36 13.02
N VAL A 352 -13.84 15.97 11.98
CA VAL A 352 -12.42 15.79 11.66
C VAL A 352 -11.55 16.52 12.69
N VAL A 353 -11.92 17.76 13.07
CA VAL A 353 -11.22 18.54 14.10
C VAL A 353 -11.26 17.83 15.45
N ASN A 354 -12.44 17.35 15.88
CA ASN A 354 -12.59 16.63 17.14
C ASN A 354 -11.80 15.32 17.15
N ALA A 355 -11.81 14.58 16.04
CA ALA A 355 -11.00 13.37 15.92
C ALA A 355 -9.49 13.68 16.00
N ALA A 356 -9.04 14.79 15.40
CA ALA A 356 -7.63 15.20 15.46
C ALA A 356 -7.22 15.62 16.88
N ARG A 357 -8.03 16.41 17.56
CA ARG A 357 -7.76 16.85 18.95
C ARG A 357 -7.64 15.68 19.91
N ASN A 358 -8.46 14.65 19.78
CA ASN A 358 -8.35 13.45 20.61
C ASN A 358 -6.96 12.79 20.55
N TYR A 359 -6.25 12.86 19.41
CA TYR A 359 -4.88 12.35 19.27
C TYR A 359 -3.81 13.36 19.68
N LEU A 360 -4.12 14.64 19.70
CA LEU A 360 -3.15 15.71 19.98
C LEU A 360 -3.09 16.05 21.45
N ASP A 361 -4.19 15.84 22.17
CA ASP A 361 -4.35 16.11 23.61
C ASP A 361 -3.88 14.92 24.48
N GLU A 362 -3.60 13.73 23.87
CA GLU A 362 -2.95 12.58 24.50
C GLU A 362 -1.41 12.74 24.50
#